data_842a5ed7549885f452979f813f3b6b5a
#
_entry.id   842a5ed7549885f452979f813f3b6b5a
#
_cell.length_a   1.000
_cell.length_b   1.000
_cell.length_c   1.000
_cell.angle_alpha   90.00
_cell.angle_beta   90.00
_cell.angle_gamma   90.00
#
_symmetry.space_group_name_H-M   'P 1'
#
loop_
_entity.id
_entity.type
_entity.pdbx_description
1 polymer ?
#
loop_
_entity_poly.entity_id
_entity_poly.type
_entity_poly.pdbx_seq_one_letter_code
_entity_poly.pdbx_strand_id
1 'polypeptide(L)' 'MAIHDLVKKETPHGTVTAVWFDSDEENFVVQHEFVHLSFHKREFETFLECLNESWEKYRRDHGSR' A
#
# COMPACT_ATOMS: atom_id res chain seq x y z
N MET A 1 19.64 8.91 6.02
CA MET A 1 18.42 8.20 5.67
C MET A 1 17.26 9.18 5.61
N ALA A 2 16.54 9.19 4.51
CA ALA A 2 15.46 10.15 4.33
C ALA A 2 14.14 9.40 4.15
N ILE A 3 13.36 9.37 5.20
CA ILE A 3 12.07 8.70 5.21
C ILE A 3 10.99 9.77 5.08
N HIS A 4 10.13 9.60 4.10
CA HIS A 4 9.03 10.52 3.85
C HIS A 4 7.72 9.79 4.07
N ASP A 5 7.05 10.11 5.17
CA ASP A 5 5.76 9.50 5.47
C ASP A 5 4.72 10.02 4.50
N LEU A 6 3.99 9.12 3.87
CA LEU A 6 2.99 9.49 2.87
C LEU A 6 1.58 9.37 3.41
N VAL A 7 1.25 8.24 4.02
CA VAL A 7 -0.09 8.05 4.54
C VAL A 7 -0.05 7.04 5.66
N LYS A 8 -0.95 7.23 6.63
CA LYS A 8 -1.14 6.29 7.71
C LYS A 8 -2.62 6.31 8.06
N LYS A 9 -3.22 5.14 8.10
CA LYS A 9 -4.64 5.01 8.41
C LYS A 9 -4.85 3.90 9.40
N GLU A 10 -5.85 4.08 10.24
CA GLU A 10 -6.23 3.09 11.22
C GLU A 10 -7.69 2.74 11.01
N THR A 11 -8.00 1.45 10.97
CA THR A 11 -9.38 1.01 10.82
C THR A 11 -10.08 1.04 12.17
N PRO A 12 -11.43 0.97 12.17
CA PRO A 12 -12.17 0.90 13.43
C PRO A 12 -11.81 -0.33 14.26
N HIS A 13 -11.17 -1.32 13.66
CA HIS A 13 -10.76 -2.54 14.37
C HIS A 13 -9.35 -2.43 14.94
N GLY A 14 -8.71 -1.27 14.79
CA GLY A 14 -7.38 -1.06 15.33
C GLY A 14 -6.24 -1.49 14.42
N THR A 15 -6.55 -1.88 13.20
CA THR A 15 -5.53 -2.26 12.23
C THR A 15 -4.90 -1.02 11.62
N VAL A 16 -3.58 -0.97 11.58
CA VAL A 16 -2.86 0.19 11.06
C VAL A 16 -2.22 -0.16 9.73
N THR A 17 -2.40 0.72 8.77
CA THR A 17 -1.74 0.63 7.46
C THR A 17 -1.01 1.94 7.21
N ALA A 18 0.22 1.86 6.77
CA ALA A 18 1.03 3.03 6.51
C ALA A 18 1.87 2.83 5.26
N VAL A 19 2.19 3.93 4.60
CA VAL A 19 3.06 3.91 3.43
C VAL A 19 4.04 5.04 3.56
N TRP A 20 5.31 4.74 3.33
CA TRP A 20 6.33 5.79 3.31
C TRP A 20 7.31 5.53 2.19
N PHE A 21 8.09 6.54 1.87
CA PHE A 21 9.10 6.47 0.81
C PHE A 21 10.46 6.70 1.42
N ASP A 22 11.39 5.81 1.11
CA ASP A 22 12.80 5.93 1.53
C ASP A 22 13.58 6.45 0.33
N SER A 23 13.98 7.71 0.38
CA SER A 23 14.65 8.34 -0.76
C SER A 23 16.08 7.84 -0.95
N ASP A 24 16.71 7.30 0.08
CA ASP A 24 18.05 6.75 -0.06
C ASP A 24 18.05 5.49 -0.92
N GLU A 25 17.06 4.63 -0.71
CA GLU A 25 16.94 3.37 -1.45
C GLU A 25 15.99 3.50 -2.63
N GLU A 26 15.27 4.62 -2.71
CA GLU A 26 14.23 4.84 -3.72
C GLU A 26 13.16 3.74 -3.66
N ASN A 27 12.79 3.38 -2.45
CA ASN A 27 11.81 2.33 -2.20
C ASN A 27 10.58 2.89 -1.53
N PHE A 28 9.42 2.40 -1.96
CA PHE A 28 8.19 2.58 -1.20
C PHE A 28 8.04 1.40 -0.25
N VAL A 29 7.67 1.68 0.98
CA VAL A 29 7.42 0.64 1.97
C VAL A 29 5.96 0.71 2.36
N VAL A 30 5.28 -0.44 2.27
CA VAL A 30 3.89 -0.58 2.67
C VAL A 30 3.87 -1.45 3.91
N GLN A 31 3.29 -0.92 4.96
CA GLN A 31 3.14 -1.66 6.21
C GLN A 31 1.66 -1.90 6.47
N HIS A 32 1.33 -3.14 6.78
CA HIS A 32 -0.01 -3.50 7.22
C HIS A 32 0.17 -4.37 8.44
N GLU A 33 -0.18 -3.85 9.62
CA GLU A 33 0.06 -4.52 10.89
C GLU A 33 1.54 -4.82 11.04
N PHE A 34 1.91 -6.09 11.11
CA PHE A 34 3.29 -6.50 11.28
C PHE A 34 3.98 -6.85 9.98
N VAL A 35 3.31 -6.66 8.85
CA VAL A 35 3.85 -7.02 7.54
C VAL A 35 4.40 -5.77 6.88
N HIS A 36 5.63 -5.84 6.40
CA HIS A 36 6.27 -4.77 5.64
C HIS A 36 6.61 -5.29 4.26
N LEU A 37 6.24 -4.55 3.24
CA LEU A 37 6.59 -4.86 1.85
C LEU A 37 7.33 -3.68 1.28
N SER A 38 8.45 -3.95 0.63
CA SER A 38 9.28 -2.91 0.03
C SER A 38 9.29 -3.07 -1.47
N PHE A 39 9.14 -1.97 -2.18
CA PHE A 39 9.14 -1.95 -3.64
C PHE A 39 10.00 -0.81 -4.12
N HIS A 40 10.89 -1.08 -5.09
CA HIS A 40 11.57 0.01 -5.75
C HIS A 40 10.53 0.87 -6.46
N LYS A 41 10.79 2.18 -6.56
CA LYS A 41 9.79 3.11 -7.06
C LYS A 41 9.26 2.74 -8.44
N ARG A 42 10.10 2.13 -9.29
CA ARG A 42 9.64 1.79 -10.63
C ARG A 42 8.74 0.56 -10.66
N GLU A 43 8.66 -0.20 -9.57
CA GLU A 43 7.78 -1.35 -9.48
C GLU A 43 6.49 -1.02 -8.74
N PHE A 44 6.48 0.09 -8.03
CA PHE A 44 5.38 0.39 -7.13
C PHE A 44 4.09 0.71 -7.88
N GLU A 45 4.20 1.36 -9.01
CA GLU A 45 3.01 1.69 -9.80
C GLU A 45 2.29 0.43 -10.27
N THR A 46 3.03 -0.57 -10.71
CA THR A 46 2.44 -1.83 -11.12
C THR A 46 1.75 -2.52 -9.94
N PHE A 47 2.38 -2.46 -8.77
CA PHE A 47 1.77 -3.01 -7.57
C PHE A 47 0.42 -2.34 -7.28
N LEU A 48 0.38 -1.01 -7.37
CA LEU A 48 -0.86 -0.28 -7.15
C LEU A 48 -1.92 -0.65 -8.16
N GLU A 49 -1.53 -0.74 -9.43
CA GLU A 49 -2.48 -1.13 -10.47
C GLU A 49 -3.08 -2.50 -10.19
N CYS A 50 -2.23 -3.42 -9.77
CA CYS A 50 -2.68 -4.76 -9.46
C CYS A 50 -3.69 -4.77 -8.32
N LEU A 51 -3.41 -4.00 -7.27
CA LEU A 51 -4.33 -3.92 -6.14
C LEU A 51 -5.65 -3.29 -6.55
N ASN A 52 -5.59 -2.20 -7.32
CA ASN A 52 -6.81 -1.53 -7.74
C ASN A 52 -7.66 -2.41 -8.64
N GLU A 53 -7.03 -3.12 -9.56
CA GLU A 53 -7.75 -4.00 -10.46
C GLU A 53 -8.37 -5.17 -9.72
N SER A 54 -7.67 -5.71 -8.74
CA SER A 54 -8.22 -6.82 -7.98
C SER A 54 -9.41 -6.36 -7.15
N TRP A 55 -9.33 -5.16 -6.58
CA TRP A 55 -10.45 -4.61 -5.81
C TRP A 55 -11.66 -4.35 -6.71
N GLU A 56 -11.42 -3.78 -7.90
CA GLU A 56 -12.51 -3.52 -8.83
C GLU A 56 -13.16 -4.81 -9.30
N LYS A 57 -12.37 -5.84 -9.58
CA LYS A 57 -12.92 -7.11 -9.99
C LYS A 57 -13.75 -7.73 -8.88
N TYR A 58 -13.26 -7.67 -7.65
CA TYR A 58 -14.01 -8.19 -6.51
C TYR A 58 -15.35 -7.48 -6.37
N ARG A 59 -15.34 -6.14 -6.43
CA ARG A 59 -16.56 -5.38 -6.29
C ARG A 59 -17.56 -5.69 -7.39
N ARG A 60 -17.06 -5.83 -8.61
CA ARG A 60 -17.91 -6.13 -9.76
C ARG A 60 -18.59 -7.48 -9.60
N ASP A 61 -17.86 -8.47 -9.09
CA ASP A 61 -18.36 -9.83 -8.98
C ASP A 61 -19.17 -10.08 -7.70
N HIS A 62 -18.86 -9.37 -6.63
CA HIS A 62 -19.41 -9.69 -5.31
C HIS A 62 -19.96 -8.50 -4.56
N GLY A 63 -19.47 -7.31 -4.85
CA GLY A 63 -19.68 -6.18 -3.98
C GLY A 63 -20.81 -5.27 -4.36
N SER A 64 -21.65 -5.67 -5.22
CA SER A 64 -22.66 -4.77 -5.77
C SER A 64 -23.82 -4.51 -4.85
N ARG A 65 -23.65 -4.79 -3.64
CA ARG A 65 -24.72 -4.49 -2.69
C ARG A 65 -24.46 -3.30 -1.91
#